data_a183ee01a9ff500ca1b562333e38e6dc
#
_entry.id   a183ee01a9ff500ca1b562333e38e6dc
#
_cell.length_a   1.000
_cell.length_b   1.000
_cell.length_c   1.000
_cell.angle_alpha   90.00
_cell.angle_beta   90.00
_cell.angle_gamma   90.00
#
_symmetry.space_group_name_H-M   'P 1'
#
loop_
_entity.id
_entity.type
_entity.pdbx_description
1 polymer ?
#
loop_
_entity_poly.entity_id
_entity_poly.type
_entity_poly.pdbx_seq_one_letter_code
_entity_poly.pdbx_strand_id
1 'polypeptide(L)'
;MSLPLRDAARTSILSKRWRYKWCRLPQLMLDDTVWGTTKDVVVYCRSNLTKIISSILKLHSGPIKKFALCLPYFVSYPNIDNLICFLSNNSIHHLALEIPTCSPYKLPSSIFTCLQLRHLTLLRCLIHPPPVFKGFGRLISLELCNVTISSELLGSLISHCPLLENLVLIDLCNCNHIEINAPNLRSFFFEGNINVLRLKNVTLLSKVTYKPRTFSVESEHDLTKIFESIPALENLCWNLFTDVDNVLAEAIPTRLPSALNCLKCLCMAWITLKDFFDLSFALCLIRSSPNLEDIEIEVVNDVYFSLFLFYVFFVCNNFLILHAHQICNFKFMDFS
;
A
#
# COMPACT_ATOMS: atom_id res chain seq x y z
N MET A 1 -0.28 -5.80 -25.42
CA MET A 1 -0.65 -6.79 -24.38
C MET A 1 0.19 -8.04 -24.61
N SER A 2 0.90 -8.55 -23.59
CA SER A 2 1.59 -9.84 -23.66
C SER A 2 0.61 -10.92 -23.18
N LEU A 3 0.62 -12.08 -23.82
CA LEU A 3 -0.16 -13.24 -23.40
C LEU A 3 0.29 -13.72 -22.00
N PRO A 4 -0.60 -14.22 -21.14
CA PRO A 4 -0.24 -14.93 -19.92
C PRO A 4 0.74 -16.08 -20.23
N LEU A 5 1.64 -16.39 -19.29
CA LEU A 5 2.70 -17.40 -19.50
C LEU A 5 2.14 -18.75 -19.96
N ARG A 6 1.05 -19.22 -19.35
CA ARG A 6 0.38 -20.47 -19.73
C ARG A 6 -0.06 -20.49 -21.19
N ASP A 7 -0.67 -19.41 -21.65
CA ASP A 7 -1.16 -19.31 -23.02
C ASP A 7 -0.01 -19.12 -24.01
N ALA A 8 1.00 -18.34 -23.62
CA ALA A 8 2.21 -18.20 -24.38
C ALA A 8 2.95 -19.56 -24.55
N ALA A 9 3.01 -20.38 -23.49
CA ALA A 9 3.55 -21.73 -23.56
C ALA A 9 2.72 -22.66 -24.45
N ARG A 10 1.38 -22.56 -24.40
CA ARG A 10 0.48 -23.31 -25.28
C ARG A 10 0.67 -22.98 -26.76
N THR A 11 1.07 -21.78 -27.12
CA THR A 11 1.38 -21.45 -28.50
C THR A 11 2.52 -22.29 -29.09
N SER A 12 3.33 -22.94 -28.24
CA SER A 12 4.44 -23.82 -28.65
C SER A 12 3.99 -24.99 -29.51
N ILE A 13 2.72 -25.43 -29.40
CA ILE A 13 2.15 -26.51 -30.20
C ILE A 13 1.78 -26.08 -31.63
N LEU A 14 1.59 -24.77 -31.87
CA LEU A 14 1.09 -24.26 -33.14
C LEU A 14 2.11 -24.39 -34.26
N SER A 15 3.39 -24.20 -33.97
CA SER A 15 4.46 -24.40 -34.97
C SER A 15 5.86 -24.45 -34.32
N LYS A 16 6.84 -24.98 -35.05
CA LYS A 16 8.25 -24.97 -34.65
C LYS A 16 8.77 -23.55 -34.37
N ARG A 17 8.26 -22.54 -35.08
CA ARG A 17 8.63 -21.13 -34.90
C ARG A 17 8.17 -20.56 -33.57
N TRP A 18 7.05 -21.04 -33.00
CA TRP A 18 6.47 -20.57 -31.74
C TRP A 18 6.97 -21.33 -30.53
N ARG A 19 7.57 -22.52 -30.72
CA ARG A 19 7.94 -23.48 -29.68
C ARG A 19 8.72 -22.88 -28.50
N TYR A 20 9.62 -21.94 -28.76
CA TYR A 20 10.50 -21.36 -27.72
C TYR A 20 10.34 -19.85 -27.56
N LYS A 21 9.30 -19.23 -28.13
CA LYS A 21 9.12 -17.77 -28.00
C LYS A 21 8.83 -17.34 -26.56
N TRP A 22 8.06 -18.12 -25.82
CA TRP A 22 7.77 -17.86 -24.43
C TRP A 22 9.02 -17.91 -23.52
N CYS A 23 10.04 -18.68 -23.90
CA CYS A 23 11.30 -18.77 -23.17
C CYS A 23 12.11 -17.46 -23.17
N ARG A 24 11.70 -16.46 -23.93
CA ARG A 24 12.37 -15.14 -24.03
C ARG A 24 11.49 -13.98 -23.52
N LEU A 25 10.38 -14.29 -22.89
CA LEU A 25 9.50 -13.26 -22.35
C LEU A 25 10.22 -12.54 -21.20
N PRO A 26 10.32 -11.19 -21.24
CA PRO A 26 10.99 -10.45 -20.16
C PRO A 26 10.14 -10.36 -18.88
N GLN A 27 8.91 -10.88 -18.93
CA GLN A 27 7.95 -10.89 -17.82
C GLN A 27 7.50 -12.32 -17.57
N LEU A 28 7.76 -12.81 -16.36
CA LEU A 28 7.30 -14.11 -15.89
C LEU A 28 6.35 -13.90 -14.70
N MET A 29 5.09 -14.27 -14.88
CA MET A 29 4.08 -14.26 -13.84
C MET A 29 3.66 -15.70 -13.55
N LEU A 30 3.93 -16.16 -12.34
CA LEU A 30 3.64 -17.49 -11.83
C LEU A 30 2.56 -17.36 -10.75
N ASP A 31 1.32 -17.35 -11.18
CA ASP A 31 0.11 -17.13 -10.38
C ASP A 31 -0.92 -18.24 -10.63
N ASP A 32 -2.12 -18.05 -10.14
CA ASP A 32 -3.23 -19.02 -10.28
C ASP A 32 -3.55 -19.38 -11.74
N THR A 33 -3.22 -18.53 -12.69
CA THR A 33 -3.39 -18.85 -14.12
C THR A 33 -2.47 -19.99 -14.57
N VAL A 34 -1.32 -20.15 -13.90
CA VAL A 34 -0.35 -21.24 -14.15
C VAL A 34 -0.72 -22.49 -13.36
N TRP A 35 -1.12 -22.31 -12.07
CA TRP A 35 -1.38 -23.44 -11.16
C TRP A 35 -2.76 -24.04 -11.32
N GLY A 36 -3.76 -23.26 -11.76
CA GLY A 36 -5.18 -23.63 -11.78
C GLY A 36 -5.88 -23.39 -10.44
N THR A 37 -7.18 -23.15 -10.50
CA THR A 37 -8.00 -22.73 -9.34
C THR A 37 -8.78 -23.87 -8.69
N THR A 38 -8.84 -25.08 -9.31
CA THR A 38 -9.61 -26.21 -8.76
C THR A 38 -8.85 -26.91 -7.64
N LYS A 39 -9.57 -27.35 -6.59
CA LYS A 39 -8.98 -28.04 -5.43
C LYS A 39 -8.11 -29.24 -5.82
N ASP A 40 -8.52 -30.02 -6.80
CA ASP A 40 -7.79 -31.20 -7.27
C ASP A 40 -6.48 -30.84 -7.97
N VAL A 41 -6.49 -29.76 -8.75
CA VAL A 41 -5.27 -29.24 -9.42
C VAL A 41 -4.29 -28.66 -8.40
N VAL A 42 -4.77 -27.98 -7.36
CA VAL A 42 -3.95 -27.47 -6.27
C VAL A 42 -3.25 -28.62 -5.53
N VAL A 43 -3.93 -29.72 -5.25
CA VAL A 43 -3.34 -30.92 -4.61
C VAL A 43 -2.29 -31.56 -5.50
N TYR A 44 -2.54 -31.69 -6.81
CA TYR A 44 -1.59 -32.25 -7.77
C TYR A 44 -0.37 -31.34 -7.96
N CYS A 45 -0.57 -30.02 -8.01
CA CYS A 45 0.52 -29.05 -8.16
C CYS A 45 1.42 -28.99 -6.92
N ARG A 46 0.91 -29.27 -5.71
CA ARG A 46 1.67 -29.26 -4.47
C ARG A 46 2.99 -30.04 -4.53
N SER A 47 2.97 -31.25 -5.06
CA SER A 47 4.16 -32.11 -5.16
C SER A 47 5.09 -31.74 -6.32
N ASN A 48 4.61 -30.97 -7.30
CA ASN A 48 5.33 -30.68 -8.53
C ASN A 48 5.71 -29.21 -8.76
N LEU A 49 5.24 -28.31 -7.88
CA LEU A 49 5.40 -26.85 -8.06
C LEU A 49 6.87 -26.43 -8.21
N THR A 50 7.73 -26.95 -7.34
CA THR A 50 9.18 -26.72 -7.43
C THR A 50 9.77 -27.22 -8.75
N LYS A 51 9.29 -28.39 -9.23
CA LYS A 51 9.75 -28.94 -10.52
C LYS A 51 9.26 -28.06 -11.68
N ILE A 52 8.03 -27.57 -11.62
CA ILE A 52 7.46 -26.69 -12.66
C ILE A 52 8.27 -25.37 -12.71
N ILE A 53 8.47 -24.71 -11.58
CA ILE A 53 9.26 -23.48 -11.50
C ILE A 53 10.69 -23.74 -12.04
N SER A 54 11.35 -24.79 -11.58
CA SER A 54 12.70 -25.16 -12.03
C SER A 54 12.75 -25.44 -13.52
N SER A 55 11.72 -26.08 -14.09
CA SER A 55 11.63 -26.36 -15.52
C SER A 55 11.44 -25.09 -16.34
N ILE A 56 10.57 -24.17 -15.90
CA ILE A 56 10.35 -22.87 -16.53
C ILE A 56 11.66 -22.08 -16.55
N LEU A 57 12.35 -21.99 -15.42
CA LEU A 57 13.60 -21.24 -15.32
C LEU A 57 14.74 -21.85 -16.14
N LYS A 58 14.85 -23.18 -16.20
CA LYS A 58 15.85 -23.87 -17.02
C LYS A 58 15.64 -23.66 -18.52
N LEU A 59 14.38 -23.55 -18.95
CA LEU A 59 14.04 -23.32 -20.35
C LEU A 59 14.11 -21.85 -20.73
N HIS A 60 14.05 -20.96 -19.74
CA HIS A 60 14.07 -19.53 -19.98
C HIS A 60 15.47 -19.08 -20.40
N SER A 61 15.59 -18.41 -21.55
CA SER A 61 16.86 -18.01 -22.16
C SER A 61 17.02 -16.48 -22.30
N GLY A 62 15.99 -15.70 -21.99
CA GLY A 62 15.99 -14.23 -22.09
C GLY A 62 16.23 -13.54 -20.74
N PRO A 63 16.43 -12.21 -20.73
CA PRO A 63 16.51 -11.45 -19.50
C PRO A 63 15.14 -11.36 -18.82
N ILE A 64 15.08 -11.68 -17.53
CA ILE A 64 13.86 -11.50 -16.72
C ILE A 64 13.88 -10.10 -16.12
N LYS A 65 13.01 -9.21 -16.61
CA LYS A 65 12.88 -7.84 -16.10
C LYS A 65 11.77 -7.70 -15.06
N LYS A 66 10.71 -8.50 -15.19
CA LYS A 66 9.59 -8.54 -14.25
C LYS A 66 9.33 -9.99 -13.87
N PHE A 67 9.29 -10.24 -12.56
CA PHE A 67 8.95 -11.53 -12.00
C PHE A 67 7.89 -11.37 -10.92
N ALA A 68 6.82 -12.14 -11.01
CA ALA A 68 5.79 -12.24 -9.98
C ALA A 68 5.58 -13.71 -9.64
N LEU A 69 5.58 -14.02 -8.35
CA LEU A 69 5.31 -15.35 -7.80
C LEU A 69 4.21 -15.23 -6.75
N CYS A 70 3.04 -15.76 -7.08
CA CYS A 70 1.93 -15.92 -6.17
C CYS A 70 1.70 -17.41 -5.95
N LEU A 71 2.00 -17.91 -4.77
CA LEU A 71 1.93 -19.32 -4.46
C LEU A 71 0.59 -19.67 -3.77
N PRO A 72 0.00 -20.85 -4.05
CA PRO A 72 -1.22 -21.29 -3.35
C PRO A 72 -0.98 -21.49 -1.86
N TYR A 73 -2.02 -21.31 -1.04
CA TYR A 73 -1.96 -21.49 0.42
C TYR A 73 -1.56 -22.93 0.82
N PHE A 74 -0.91 -23.06 1.98
CA PHE A 74 -0.63 -24.33 2.69
C PHE A 74 0.37 -25.27 2.04
N VAL A 75 1.36 -24.79 1.34
CA VAL A 75 2.40 -25.64 0.75
C VAL A 75 3.77 -25.28 1.29
N SER A 76 4.56 -26.30 1.63
CA SER A 76 5.98 -26.14 1.88
C SER A 76 6.71 -25.98 0.56
N TYR A 77 7.51 -24.93 0.41
CA TYR A 77 8.23 -24.62 -0.82
C TYR A 77 9.73 -24.76 -0.61
N PRO A 78 10.31 -25.94 -0.80
CA PRO A 78 11.75 -26.07 -0.82
C PRO A 78 12.32 -25.32 -2.05
N ASN A 79 13.44 -24.63 -1.84
CA ASN A 79 14.24 -23.97 -2.90
C ASN A 79 13.75 -22.60 -3.43
N ILE A 80 12.85 -21.87 -2.76
CA ILE A 80 12.55 -20.48 -3.15
C ILE A 80 13.80 -19.61 -3.04
N ASP A 81 14.67 -19.85 -2.08
CA ASP A 81 15.92 -19.13 -1.90
C ASP A 81 16.82 -19.21 -3.14
N ASN A 82 16.88 -20.39 -3.78
CA ASN A 82 17.61 -20.59 -5.01
C ASN A 82 17.00 -19.81 -6.19
N LEU A 83 15.65 -19.70 -6.20
CA LEU A 83 14.95 -18.89 -7.19
C LEU A 83 15.29 -17.41 -7.02
N ILE A 84 15.22 -16.88 -5.80
CA ILE A 84 15.55 -15.48 -5.52
C ILE A 84 17.03 -15.20 -5.84
N CYS A 85 17.93 -16.12 -5.51
CA CYS A 85 19.33 -16.04 -5.88
C CYS A 85 19.54 -16.01 -7.40
N PHE A 86 18.81 -16.84 -8.15
CA PHE A 86 18.82 -16.80 -9.61
C PHE A 86 18.32 -15.44 -10.14
N LEU A 87 17.22 -14.90 -9.60
CA LEU A 87 16.66 -13.62 -10.02
C LEU A 87 17.58 -12.45 -9.69
N SER A 88 18.31 -12.50 -8.57
CA SER A 88 19.24 -11.44 -8.17
C SER A 88 20.39 -11.27 -9.19
N ASN A 89 20.77 -12.33 -9.87
CA ASN A 89 21.80 -12.31 -10.92
C ASN A 89 21.25 -11.84 -12.29
N ASN A 90 19.93 -11.66 -12.44
CA ASN A 90 19.28 -11.33 -13.71
C ASN A 90 18.87 -9.85 -13.88
N SER A 91 19.44 -8.93 -13.11
CA SER A 91 19.15 -7.50 -13.21
C SER A 91 17.64 -7.19 -13.22
N ILE A 92 16.91 -7.82 -12.33
CA ILE A 92 15.44 -7.68 -12.22
C ILE A 92 15.04 -6.25 -11.84
N HIS A 93 13.96 -5.73 -12.44
CA HIS A 93 13.43 -4.40 -12.18
C HIS A 93 12.14 -4.42 -11.36
N HIS A 94 11.31 -5.45 -11.54
CA HIS A 94 10.04 -5.61 -10.83
C HIS A 94 9.99 -6.99 -10.21
N LEU A 95 9.87 -7.04 -8.90
CA LEU A 95 9.75 -8.27 -8.13
C LEU A 95 8.50 -8.22 -7.25
N ALA A 96 7.61 -9.18 -7.42
CA ALA A 96 6.47 -9.40 -6.56
C ALA A 96 6.51 -10.83 -6.00
N LEU A 97 6.46 -10.96 -4.68
CA LEU A 97 6.48 -12.25 -3.99
C LEU A 97 5.32 -12.34 -3.02
N GLU A 98 4.46 -13.33 -3.24
CA GLU A 98 3.41 -13.74 -2.34
C GLU A 98 3.63 -15.21 -1.96
N ILE A 99 4.06 -15.43 -0.72
CA ILE A 99 4.43 -16.74 -0.20
C ILE A 99 3.57 -17.04 1.02
N PRO A 100 2.36 -17.57 0.84
CA PRO A 100 1.42 -17.82 1.91
C PRO A 100 1.79 -19.10 2.69
N THR A 101 2.63 -18.93 3.70
CA THR A 101 3.02 -19.98 4.66
C THR A 101 2.36 -19.74 6.01
N CYS A 102 2.32 -20.77 6.87
CA CYS A 102 1.78 -20.66 8.24
C CYS A 102 2.60 -19.69 9.12
N SER A 103 3.88 -19.51 8.81
CA SER A 103 4.78 -18.52 9.43
C SER A 103 5.34 -17.60 8.34
N PRO A 104 5.65 -16.33 8.64
CA PRO A 104 6.22 -15.41 7.67
C PRO A 104 7.49 -15.98 7.02
N TYR A 105 7.54 -16.01 5.69
CA TYR A 105 8.70 -16.50 4.97
C TYR A 105 9.89 -15.55 5.15
N LYS A 106 10.97 -16.07 5.72
CA LYS A 106 12.20 -15.27 5.89
C LYS A 106 12.87 -15.05 4.54
N LEU A 107 12.94 -13.79 4.11
CA LEU A 107 13.59 -13.43 2.86
C LEU A 107 15.09 -13.74 2.89
N PRO A 108 15.65 -14.38 1.85
CA PRO A 108 17.08 -14.63 1.74
C PRO A 108 17.85 -13.33 1.48
N SER A 109 19.11 -13.29 1.90
CA SER A 109 19.98 -12.12 1.74
C SER A 109 20.20 -11.72 0.28
N SER A 110 20.06 -12.65 -0.67
CA SER A 110 20.19 -12.40 -2.10
C SER A 110 19.18 -11.39 -2.66
N ILE A 111 18.01 -11.20 -2.04
CA ILE A 111 17.06 -10.17 -2.46
C ILE A 111 17.65 -8.76 -2.33
N PHE A 112 18.45 -8.54 -1.29
CA PHE A 112 19.08 -7.25 -1.00
C PHE A 112 20.25 -6.92 -1.94
N THR A 113 20.64 -7.85 -2.82
CA THR A 113 21.61 -7.62 -3.90
C THR A 113 20.96 -7.21 -5.22
N CYS A 114 19.62 -7.19 -5.30
CA CYS A 114 18.86 -6.78 -6.49
C CYS A 114 18.88 -5.24 -6.68
N LEU A 115 20.03 -4.63 -6.87
CA LEU A 115 20.21 -3.17 -6.91
C LEU A 115 19.52 -2.47 -8.11
N GLN A 116 19.02 -3.23 -9.08
CA GLN A 116 18.29 -2.69 -10.24
C GLN A 116 16.77 -2.63 -10.02
N LEU A 117 16.30 -3.04 -8.85
CA LEU A 117 14.87 -3.00 -8.52
C LEU A 117 14.32 -1.58 -8.58
N ARG A 118 13.18 -1.46 -9.26
CA ARG A 118 12.34 -0.26 -9.32
C ARG A 118 11.02 -0.44 -8.61
N HIS A 119 10.48 -1.67 -8.61
CA HIS A 119 9.22 -2.01 -7.95
C HIS A 119 9.42 -3.30 -7.15
N LEU A 120 9.09 -3.24 -5.87
CA LEU A 120 9.17 -4.37 -4.96
C LEU A 120 7.84 -4.49 -4.20
N THR A 121 7.17 -5.63 -4.41
CA THR A 121 5.95 -6.01 -3.69
C THR A 121 6.22 -7.28 -2.90
N LEU A 122 6.01 -7.25 -1.60
CA LEU A 122 6.25 -8.37 -0.69
C LEU A 122 5.01 -8.61 0.16
N LEU A 123 4.52 -9.86 0.14
CA LEU A 123 3.38 -10.30 0.94
C LEU A 123 3.82 -11.44 1.86
N ARG A 124 3.45 -11.34 3.16
CA ARG A 124 3.64 -12.38 4.19
C ARG A 124 5.10 -12.82 4.38
N CYS A 125 6.01 -11.88 4.30
CA CYS A 125 7.43 -12.12 4.45
C CYS A 125 7.98 -11.54 5.76
N LEU A 126 9.08 -12.14 6.25
CA LEU A 126 9.92 -11.57 7.28
C LEU A 126 11.11 -10.87 6.62
N ILE A 127 11.22 -9.57 6.81
CA ILE A 127 12.31 -8.75 6.27
C ILE A 127 13.37 -8.56 7.35
N HIS A 128 14.57 -9.03 7.04
CA HIS A 128 15.74 -8.84 7.90
C HIS A 128 16.96 -8.56 7.03
N PRO A 129 17.20 -7.28 6.65
CA PRO A 129 18.32 -6.89 5.80
C PRO A 129 19.65 -7.20 6.47
N PRO A 130 20.67 -7.62 5.72
CA PRO A 130 22.02 -7.76 6.27
C PRO A 130 22.59 -6.38 6.66
N PRO A 131 23.49 -6.28 7.66
CA PRO A 131 24.04 -5.01 8.14
C PRO A 131 24.74 -4.16 7.06
N VAL A 132 25.24 -4.79 6.01
CA VAL A 132 25.92 -4.12 4.88
C VAL A 132 24.95 -3.55 3.84
N PHE A 133 23.66 -3.81 3.97
CA PHE A 133 22.65 -3.35 3.01
C PHE A 133 22.46 -1.83 3.12
N LYS A 134 22.63 -1.14 2.00
CA LYS A 134 22.55 0.34 1.91
C LYS A 134 21.27 0.81 1.20
N GLY A 135 20.23 -0.02 1.13
CA GLY A 135 18.96 0.31 0.48
C GLY A 135 18.94 -0.01 -1.02
N PHE A 136 17.76 0.24 -1.62
CA PHE A 136 17.54 0.05 -3.05
C PHE A 136 17.60 1.42 -3.75
N GLY A 137 18.77 1.82 -4.21
CA GLY A 137 19.00 3.16 -4.76
C GLY A 137 18.19 3.51 -6.03
N ARG A 138 17.50 2.53 -6.64
CA ARG A 138 16.66 2.73 -7.85
C ARG A 138 15.17 2.44 -7.61
N LEU A 139 14.79 2.15 -6.37
CA LEU A 139 13.41 1.79 -6.03
C LEU A 139 12.49 3.01 -6.14
N ILE A 140 11.42 2.84 -6.92
CA ILE A 140 10.38 3.85 -7.16
C ILE A 140 9.13 3.50 -6.38
N SER A 141 8.82 2.20 -6.25
CA SER A 141 7.61 1.73 -5.56
C SER A 141 7.95 0.58 -4.61
N LEU A 142 7.52 0.72 -3.36
CA LEU A 142 7.62 -0.29 -2.31
C LEU A 142 6.22 -0.60 -1.79
N GLU A 143 5.85 -1.88 -1.83
CA GLU A 143 4.59 -2.38 -1.32
C GLU A 143 4.84 -3.55 -0.36
N LEU A 144 4.45 -3.39 0.90
CA LEU A 144 4.62 -4.35 1.97
C LEU A 144 3.27 -4.69 2.57
N CYS A 145 2.82 -5.95 2.41
CA CYS A 145 1.52 -6.42 2.88
C CYS A 145 1.68 -7.62 3.81
N ASN A 146 1.16 -7.55 5.03
CA ASN A 146 1.31 -8.59 6.04
C ASN A 146 2.80 -8.99 6.27
N VAL A 147 3.67 -7.99 6.30
CA VAL A 147 5.12 -8.20 6.43
C VAL A 147 5.54 -8.00 7.88
N THR A 148 6.44 -8.87 8.35
CA THR A 148 7.06 -8.73 9.66
C THR A 148 8.36 -7.95 9.53
N ILE A 149 8.41 -6.77 10.12
CA ILE A 149 9.57 -5.87 10.12
C ILE A 149 9.54 -4.98 11.36
N SER A 150 10.68 -4.68 11.98
CA SER A 150 10.70 -3.71 13.06
C SER A 150 10.61 -2.27 12.55
N SER A 151 10.13 -1.37 13.40
CA SER A 151 9.99 0.05 13.09
C SER A 151 11.31 0.68 12.62
N GLU A 152 12.42 0.37 13.28
CA GLU A 152 13.74 0.90 12.96
C GLU A 152 14.25 0.40 11.61
N LEU A 153 14.02 -0.89 11.31
CA LEU A 153 14.41 -1.48 10.02
C LEU A 153 13.57 -0.92 8.88
N LEU A 154 12.28 -0.68 9.11
CA LEU A 154 11.41 -0.06 8.12
C LEU A 154 11.84 1.37 7.82
N GLY A 155 12.06 2.20 8.85
CA GLY A 155 12.53 3.57 8.68
C GLY A 155 13.88 3.62 7.97
N SER A 156 14.80 2.73 8.33
CA SER A 156 16.10 2.60 7.65
C SER A 156 15.93 2.19 6.18
N LEU A 157 15.10 1.20 5.88
CA LEU A 157 14.83 0.76 4.51
C LEU A 157 14.30 1.91 3.65
N ILE A 158 13.30 2.65 4.14
CA ILE A 158 12.68 3.76 3.42
C ILE A 158 13.70 4.88 3.17
N SER A 159 14.44 5.29 4.20
CA SER A 159 15.41 6.40 4.10
C SER A 159 16.56 6.12 3.15
N HIS A 160 16.87 4.84 2.89
CA HIS A 160 17.88 4.44 1.93
C HIS A 160 17.32 4.14 0.52
N CYS A 161 16.09 4.56 0.23
CA CYS A 161 15.48 4.47 -1.10
C CYS A 161 15.23 5.88 -1.67
N PRO A 162 16.25 6.59 -2.16
CA PRO A 162 16.16 8.03 -2.48
C PRO A 162 15.20 8.36 -3.64
N LEU A 163 14.87 7.39 -4.50
CA LEU A 163 13.95 7.58 -5.63
C LEU A 163 12.53 7.07 -5.34
N LEU A 164 12.20 6.78 -4.06
CA LEU A 164 10.90 6.25 -3.69
C LEU A 164 9.80 7.29 -3.90
N GLU A 165 8.85 6.97 -4.79
CA GLU A 165 7.70 7.80 -5.12
C GLU A 165 6.39 7.24 -4.55
N ASN A 166 6.28 5.90 -4.45
CA ASN A 166 5.06 5.21 -4.00
C ASN A 166 5.39 4.25 -2.86
N LEU A 167 4.70 4.41 -1.74
CA LEU A 167 4.83 3.57 -0.56
C LEU A 167 3.46 3.04 -0.14
N VAL A 168 3.33 1.71 -0.09
CA VAL A 168 2.12 1.01 0.37
C VAL A 168 2.50 0.10 1.53
N LEU A 169 1.87 0.31 2.67
CA LEU A 169 2.10 -0.46 3.90
C LEU A 169 0.75 -0.98 4.41
N ILE A 170 0.58 -2.30 4.41
CA ILE A 170 -0.67 -2.96 4.82
C ILE A 170 -0.35 -4.03 5.87
N ASP A 171 -0.99 -3.96 7.03
CA ASP A 171 -0.92 -4.96 8.10
C ASP A 171 0.51 -5.36 8.47
N LEU A 172 1.34 -4.39 8.82
CA LEU A 172 2.69 -4.68 9.27
C LEU A 172 2.70 -5.32 10.67
N CYS A 173 3.48 -6.37 10.83
CA CYS A 173 3.70 -7.03 12.11
C CYS A 173 5.01 -6.58 12.76
N ASN A 174 5.03 -6.45 14.08
CA ASN A 174 6.17 -5.96 14.87
C ASN A 174 6.59 -4.51 14.54
N CYS A 175 5.67 -3.70 14.03
CA CYS A 175 5.88 -2.32 13.68
C CYS A 175 4.89 -1.45 14.47
N ASN A 176 5.33 -0.83 15.56
CA ASN A 176 4.48 -0.02 16.44
C ASN A 176 4.51 1.46 16.06
N HIS A 177 5.55 1.92 15.41
CA HIS A 177 5.67 3.29 14.89
C HIS A 177 6.28 3.29 13.49
N ILE A 178 5.87 4.25 12.68
CA ILE A 178 6.38 4.44 11.33
C ILE A 178 7.00 5.82 11.23
N GLU A 179 8.27 5.87 10.84
CA GLU A 179 8.95 7.10 10.46
C GLU A 179 9.30 7.04 8.98
N ILE A 180 8.76 8.00 8.19
CA ILE A 180 8.97 8.10 6.75
C ILE A 180 9.87 9.31 6.48
N ASN A 181 11.05 9.05 5.92
CA ASN A 181 11.96 10.07 5.42
C ASN A 181 12.25 9.77 3.94
N ALA A 182 11.48 10.37 3.04
CA ALA A 182 11.49 10.06 1.60
C ALA A 182 11.19 11.33 0.77
N PRO A 183 12.21 12.06 0.34
CA PRO A 183 12.05 13.38 -0.29
C PRO A 183 11.33 13.36 -1.64
N ASN A 184 11.30 12.22 -2.34
CA ASN A 184 10.62 12.06 -3.61
C ASN A 184 9.25 11.38 -3.49
N LEU A 185 8.78 11.09 -2.26
CA LEU A 185 7.52 10.40 -2.04
C LEU A 185 6.34 11.27 -2.51
N ARG A 186 5.50 10.70 -3.38
CA ARG A 186 4.30 11.34 -3.95
C ARG A 186 3.01 10.70 -3.47
N SER A 187 3.05 9.38 -3.22
CA SER A 187 1.88 8.63 -2.78
C SER A 187 2.23 7.74 -1.59
N PHE A 188 1.42 7.84 -0.55
CA PHE A 188 1.51 7.01 0.65
C PHE A 188 0.16 6.37 0.94
N PHE A 189 0.15 5.05 1.05
CA PHE A 189 -0.99 4.27 1.49
C PHE A 189 -0.61 3.49 2.73
N PHE A 190 -1.40 3.63 3.79
CA PHE A 190 -1.28 2.85 5.00
C PHE A 190 -2.62 2.23 5.40
N GLU A 191 -2.59 0.95 5.75
CA GLU A 191 -3.71 0.26 6.38
C GLU A 191 -3.16 -0.69 7.46
N GLY A 192 -3.67 -0.60 8.69
CA GLY A 192 -3.23 -1.47 9.79
C GLY A 192 -3.18 -0.77 11.13
N ASN A 193 -2.44 -1.35 12.07
CA ASN A 193 -2.30 -0.86 13.44
C ASN A 193 -0.93 -0.24 13.65
N ILE A 194 -0.90 1.03 14.01
CA ILE A 194 0.32 1.73 14.47
C ILE A 194 -0.04 2.72 15.57
N ASN A 195 0.91 2.98 16.47
CA ASN A 195 0.73 3.96 17.53
C ASN A 195 1.15 5.35 17.09
N VAL A 196 2.20 5.47 16.26
CA VAL A 196 2.78 6.76 15.86
C VAL A 196 3.16 6.75 14.38
N LEU A 197 2.72 7.79 13.65
CA LEU A 197 3.18 8.11 12.30
C LEU A 197 3.97 9.42 12.33
N ARG A 198 5.20 9.39 11.83
CA ARG A 198 6.06 10.57 11.66
C ARG A 198 6.48 10.73 10.22
N LEU A 199 6.16 11.87 9.64
CA LEU A 199 6.52 12.22 8.27
C LEU A 199 7.65 13.25 8.29
N LYS A 200 8.77 12.94 7.62
CA LYS A 200 9.95 13.81 7.52
C LYS A 200 10.37 13.95 6.06
N ASN A 201 10.69 15.15 5.63
CA ASN A 201 11.19 15.43 4.28
C ASN A 201 10.29 14.87 3.16
N VAL A 202 8.96 14.96 3.31
CA VAL A 202 7.98 14.43 2.33
C VAL A 202 7.27 15.57 1.60
N THR A 203 7.99 16.60 1.21
CA THR A 203 7.45 17.84 0.64
C THR A 203 6.72 17.66 -0.70
N LEU A 204 6.93 16.54 -1.41
CA LEU A 204 6.26 16.21 -2.67
C LEU A 204 5.06 15.29 -2.48
N LEU A 205 4.71 14.92 -1.24
CA LEU A 205 3.64 13.99 -0.95
C LEU A 205 2.28 14.64 -1.27
N SER A 206 1.68 14.19 -2.38
CA SER A 206 0.43 14.75 -2.89
C SER A 206 -0.77 13.86 -2.67
N LYS A 207 -0.56 12.54 -2.45
CA LYS A 207 -1.64 11.59 -2.21
C LYS A 207 -1.39 10.79 -0.94
N VAL A 208 -2.32 10.87 0.01
CA VAL A 208 -2.29 10.11 1.25
C VAL A 208 -3.59 9.32 1.41
N THR A 209 -3.46 8.04 1.68
CA THR A 209 -4.55 7.18 2.14
C THR A 209 -4.13 6.57 3.47
N TYR A 210 -4.83 6.91 4.54
CA TYR A 210 -4.53 6.46 5.90
C TYR A 210 -5.75 5.76 6.48
N LYS A 211 -5.62 4.45 6.70
CA LYS A 211 -6.69 3.56 7.19
C LYS A 211 -6.22 2.82 8.45
N PRO A 212 -6.16 3.49 9.59
CA PRO A 212 -5.85 2.82 10.85
C PRO A 212 -6.99 1.87 11.23
N ARG A 213 -6.67 0.67 11.73
CA ARG A 213 -7.66 -0.29 12.22
C ARG A 213 -7.94 -0.15 13.71
N THR A 214 -6.97 0.35 14.47
CA THR A 214 -7.15 0.72 15.87
C THR A 214 -6.50 2.07 16.10
N PHE A 215 -7.21 2.94 16.76
CA PHE A 215 -6.68 4.22 17.22
C PHE A 215 -6.39 4.05 18.73
N SER A 216 -5.13 3.88 19.12
CA SER A 216 -4.78 3.84 20.53
C SER A 216 -4.69 5.27 21.07
N VAL A 217 -5.37 5.53 22.16
CA VAL A 217 -5.45 6.83 22.86
C VAL A 217 -4.09 7.34 23.36
N GLU A 218 -3.08 6.45 23.47
CA GLU A 218 -1.73 6.81 23.86
C GLU A 218 -0.89 7.42 22.73
N SER A 219 -1.41 7.43 21.51
CA SER A 219 -0.73 8.06 20.41
C SER A 219 -0.98 9.57 20.44
N GLU A 220 -0.02 10.34 20.90
CA GLU A 220 0.13 11.76 20.56
C GLU A 220 0.30 11.89 19.03
N HIS A 221 -0.74 11.55 18.29
CA HIS A 221 -0.84 11.95 16.90
C HIS A 221 -1.08 13.45 16.92
N ASP A 222 0.00 14.17 16.93
CA ASP A 222 -0.07 15.59 16.65
C ASP A 222 -0.45 15.75 15.17
N LEU A 223 -1.77 15.66 14.92
CA LEU A 223 -2.37 15.76 13.58
C LEU A 223 -1.89 17.04 12.88
N THR A 224 -1.66 18.09 13.67
CA THR A 224 -1.18 19.37 13.14
C THR A 224 0.21 19.21 12.53
N LYS A 225 1.14 18.52 13.20
CA LYS A 225 2.49 18.25 12.68
C LYS A 225 2.50 17.37 11.44
N ILE A 226 1.57 16.40 11.37
CA ILE A 226 1.43 15.56 10.17
C ILE A 226 1.09 16.44 8.98
N PHE A 227 0.06 17.29 9.09
CA PHE A 227 -0.39 18.13 7.98
C PHE A 227 0.60 19.24 7.63
N GLU A 228 1.33 19.79 8.59
CA GLU A 228 2.43 20.73 8.34
C GLU A 228 3.58 20.10 7.52
N SER A 229 3.77 18.79 7.64
CA SER A 229 4.83 18.05 6.92
C SER A 229 4.52 17.81 5.45
N ILE A 230 3.25 17.98 5.00
CA ILE A 230 2.77 17.60 3.66
C ILE A 230 2.10 18.78 2.92
N PRO A 231 2.82 19.87 2.66
CA PRO A 231 2.26 21.08 2.07
C PRO A 231 1.71 20.89 0.64
N ALA A 232 2.15 19.85 -0.08
CA ALA A 232 1.73 19.53 -1.44
C ALA A 232 0.52 18.57 -1.51
N LEU A 233 -0.15 18.30 -0.39
CA LEU A 233 -1.25 17.35 -0.32
C LEU A 233 -2.42 17.79 -1.21
N GLU A 234 -2.74 16.97 -2.23
CA GLU A 234 -3.85 17.19 -3.17
C GLU A 234 -5.04 16.25 -2.91
N ASN A 235 -4.73 15.00 -2.51
CA ASN A 235 -5.74 13.96 -2.30
C ASN A 235 -5.54 13.32 -0.93
N LEU A 236 -6.53 13.42 -0.07
CA LEU A 236 -6.55 12.79 1.25
C LEU A 236 -7.71 11.82 1.35
N CYS A 237 -7.40 10.55 1.64
CA CYS A 237 -8.39 9.58 2.09
C CYS A 237 -8.04 9.17 3.53
N TRP A 238 -8.93 9.45 4.46
CA TRP A 238 -8.72 9.17 5.87
C TRP A 238 -9.89 8.39 6.46
N ASN A 239 -9.61 7.18 6.96
CA ASN A 239 -10.61 6.41 7.67
C ASN A 239 -10.49 6.69 9.17
N LEU A 240 -11.61 7.00 9.78
CA LEU A 240 -11.73 7.14 11.23
C LEU A 240 -12.38 5.86 11.74
N PHE A 241 -11.61 4.90 12.19
CA PHE A 241 -12.12 3.74 12.88
C PHE A 241 -11.83 3.91 14.37
N THR A 242 -12.83 4.33 15.13
CA THR A 242 -12.72 4.50 16.57
C THR A 242 -13.59 3.46 17.28
N ASP A 243 -12.96 2.38 17.72
CA ASP A 243 -13.60 1.34 18.55
C ASP A 243 -13.64 1.71 20.06
N VAL A 244 -13.30 2.95 20.42
CA VAL A 244 -13.11 3.34 21.81
C VAL A 244 -13.97 4.56 22.15
N ASP A 245 -14.70 4.49 23.25
CA ASP A 245 -15.29 5.66 23.92
C ASP A 245 -14.20 6.69 24.22
N ASN A 246 -13.92 7.58 23.27
CA ASN A 246 -12.75 8.44 23.31
C ASN A 246 -12.95 9.65 24.22
N VAL A 247 -12.23 9.63 25.32
CA VAL A 247 -12.04 10.75 26.26
C VAL A 247 -11.24 11.91 25.64
N LEU A 248 -10.70 11.79 24.42
CA LEU A 248 -9.80 12.76 23.80
C LEU A 248 -10.47 13.78 22.86
N ALA A 249 -11.78 13.98 22.95
CA ALA A 249 -12.47 15.02 22.18
C ALA A 249 -11.99 16.46 22.47
N GLU A 250 -11.08 16.64 23.43
CA GLU A 250 -10.67 17.98 23.89
C GLU A 250 -9.67 18.70 23.00
N ALA A 251 -9.10 18.07 21.95
CA ALA A 251 -7.91 18.63 21.31
C ALA A 251 -7.97 18.87 19.79
N ILE A 252 -9.13 18.69 19.11
CA ILE A 252 -9.17 19.03 17.69
C ILE A 252 -9.41 20.53 17.53
N PRO A 253 -8.49 21.25 16.89
CA PRO A 253 -8.67 22.68 16.63
C PRO A 253 -9.81 22.87 15.62
N THR A 254 -10.47 24.01 15.67
CA THR A 254 -11.52 24.36 14.69
C THR A 254 -10.97 24.49 13.27
N ARG A 255 -9.67 24.78 13.13
CA ARG A 255 -8.89 24.81 11.89
C ARG A 255 -7.45 24.42 12.19
N LEU A 256 -6.77 23.84 11.19
CA LEU A 256 -5.32 23.62 11.26
C LEU A 256 -4.58 24.95 11.31
N PRO A 257 -3.41 25.01 11.97
CA PRO A 257 -2.57 26.22 11.99
C PRO A 257 -2.13 26.66 10.59
N SER A 258 -1.88 25.69 9.70
CA SER A 258 -1.52 25.92 8.30
C SER A 258 -2.64 25.41 7.39
N ALA A 259 -3.08 26.26 6.44
CA ALA A 259 -4.10 25.88 5.48
C ALA A 259 -3.58 24.85 4.47
N LEU A 260 -4.43 23.87 4.12
CA LEU A 260 -4.16 22.86 3.10
C LEU A 260 -4.51 23.41 1.71
N ASN A 261 -3.70 24.35 1.22
CA ASN A 261 -3.98 25.10 0.00
C ASN A 261 -3.98 24.25 -1.28
N CYS A 262 -3.34 23.07 -1.26
CA CYS A 262 -3.27 22.17 -2.41
C CYS A 262 -4.37 21.11 -2.38
N LEU A 263 -5.09 20.92 -1.26
CA LEU A 263 -6.06 19.85 -1.11
C LEU A 263 -7.30 20.12 -1.99
N LYS A 264 -7.56 19.17 -2.92
CA LYS A 264 -8.67 19.17 -3.86
C LYS A 264 -9.71 18.12 -3.55
N CYS A 265 -9.24 16.93 -3.16
CA CYS A 265 -10.11 15.78 -2.91
C CYS A 265 -9.95 15.30 -1.46
N LEU A 266 -11.06 15.25 -0.73
CA LEU A 266 -11.14 14.73 0.63
C LEU A 266 -12.12 13.55 0.66
N CYS A 267 -11.61 12.35 0.96
CA CYS A 267 -12.43 11.18 1.24
C CYS A 267 -12.30 10.82 2.71
N MET A 268 -13.40 10.71 3.41
CA MET A 268 -13.46 10.28 4.80
C MET A 268 -14.43 9.12 4.94
N ALA A 269 -13.92 7.97 5.33
CA ALA A 269 -14.72 6.76 5.48
C ALA A 269 -14.83 6.33 6.93
N TRP A 270 -15.92 5.62 7.25
CA TRP A 270 -16.23 5.08 8.57
C TRP A 270 -16.46 6.14 9.64
N ILE A 271 -17.01 7.29 9.25
CA ILE A 271 -17.39 8.34 10.21
C ILE A 271 -18.57 7.87 11.05
N THR A 272 -18.41 7.93 12.37
CA THR A 272 -19.45 7.68 13.34
C THR A 272 -20.04 9.01 13.80
N LEU A 273 -21.30 9.31 13.46
CA LEU A 273 -21.93 10.60 13.75
C LEU A 273 -22.13 10.88 15.24
N LYS A 274 -22.10 9.84 16.07
CA LYS A 274 -22.16 9.96 17.53
C LYS A 274 -20.82 10.35 18.13
N ASP A 275 -19.73 10.15 17.40
CA ASP A 275 -18.41 10.51 17.86
C ASP A 275 -18.11 11.98 17.52
N PHE A 276 -18.03 12.79 18.56
CA PHE A 276 -17.73 14.20 18.40
C PHE A 276 -16.33 14.43 17.82
N PHE A 277 -15.40 13.50 18.03
CA PHE A 277 -14.05 13.57 17.47
C PHE A 277 -14.07 13.47 15.95
N ASP A 278 -14.76 12.46 15.39
CA ASP A 278 -14.85 12.21 13.95
C ASP A 278 -15.41 13.43 13.22
N LEU A 279 -16.50 13.97 13.77
CA LEU A 279 -17.16 15.14 13.21
C LEU A 279 -16.27 16.39 13.28
N SER A 280 -15.64 16.63 14.43
CA SER A 280 -14.76 17.78 14.63
C SER A 280 -13.55 17.73 13.74
N PHE A 281 -12.98 16.53 13.51
CA PHE A 281 -11.86 16.32 12.62
C PHE A 281 -12.24 16.58 11.15
N ALA A 282 -13.36 16.03 10.69
CA ALA A 282 -13.86 16.30 9.35
C ALA A 282 -14.06 17.79 9.10
N LEU A 283 -14.71 18.49 10.02
CA LEU A 283 -14.95 19.91 9.93
C LEU A 283 -13.64 20.74 9.98
N CYS A 284 -12.68 20.34 10.80
CA CYS A 284 -11.36 20.95 10.86
C CYS A 284 -10.67 20.89 9.50
N LEU A 285 -10.64 19.71 8.84
CA LEU A 285 -10.05 19.54 7.52
C LEU A 285 -10.76 20.36 6.45
N ILE A 286 -12.09 20.30 6.39
CA ILE A 286 -12.89 21.08 5.43
C ILE A 286 -12.62 22.57 5.59
N ARG A 287 -12.65 23.10 6.81
CA ARG A 287 -12.40 24.52 7.09
C ARG A 287 -10.97 24.96 6.80
N SER A 288 -10.02 24.01 6.81
CA SER A 288 -8.61 24.26 6.54
C SER A 288 -8.22 24.16 5.06
N SER A 289 -9.17 23.74 4.20
CA SER A 289 -8.91 23.41 2.78
C SER A 289 -9.68 24.34 1.84
N PRO A 290 -9.17 25.56 1.57
CA PRO A 290 -9.92 26.58 0.82
C PRO A 290 -10.14 26.22 -0.67
N ASN A 291 -9.33 25.32 -1.23
CA ASN A 291 -9.39 24.91 -2.63
C ASN A 291 -9.99 23.50 -2.83
N LEU A 292 -10.80 23.05 -1.86
CA LEU A 292 -11.42 21.74 -1.91
C LEU A 292 -12.49 21.68 -3.01
N GLU A 293 -12.37 20.69 -3.91
CA GLU A 293 -13.24 20.50 -5.09
C GLU A 293 -14.20 19.32 -4.89
N ASP A 294 -13.67 18.20 -4.35
CA ASP A 294 -14.42 16.96 -4.17
C ASP A 294 -14.42 16.52 -2.71
N ILE A 295 -15.59 16.19 -2.17
CA ILE A 295 -15.75 15.64 -0.83
C ILE A 295 -16.54 14.35 -0.92
N GLU A 296 -15.98 13.26 -0.41
CA GLU A 296 -16.63 11.97 -0.25
C GLU A 296 -16.66 11.60 1.23
N ILE A 297 -17.85 11.42 1.79
CA ILE A 297 -18.03 11.05 3.19
C ILE A 297 -18.86 9.78 3.26
N GLU A 298 -18.26 8.75 3.85
CA GLU A 298 -18.89 7.46 4.11
C GLU A 298 -19.20 7.35 5.60
N VAL A 299 -20.48 7.23 5.93
CA VAL A 299 -20.98 7.20 7.31
C VAL A 299 -21.37 5.78 7.67
N VAL A 300 -20.98 5.33 8.86
CA VAL A 300 -21.47 4.07 9.43
C VAL A 300 -22.89 4.27 9.92
N ASN A 301 -23.80 3.41 9.47
CA ASN A 301 -25.25 3.37 9.70
C ASN A 301 -25.70 4.04 11.00
N ASP A 302 -26.26 5.25 10.92
CA ASP A 302 -26.76 5.97 12.09
C ASP A 302 -28.11 6.63 11.83
N VAL A 303 -29.03 6.51 12.81
CA VAL A 303 -30.35 7.11 12.79
C VAL A 303 -30.30 8.66 12.65
N TYR A 304 -29.15 9.27 12.91
CA TYR A 304 -28.93 10.72 12.86
C TYR A 304 -28.37 11.24 11.52
N PHE A 305 -28.29 10.40 10.51
CA PHE A 305 -27.73 10.74 9.19
C PHE A 305 -28.34 12.01 8.57
N SER A 306 -29.64 12.19 8.66
CA SER A 306 -30.33 13.38 8.13
C SER A 306 -29.98 14.68 8.86
N LEU A 307 -29.74 14.62 10.17
CA LEU A 307 -29.29 15.77 10.97
C LEU A 307 -27.83 16.13 10.66
N PHE A 308 -26.98 15.15 10.42
CA PHE A 308 -25.60 15.36 10.01
C PHE A 308 -25.52 16.00 8.64
N LEU A 309 -26.27 15.50 7.65
CA LEU A 309 -26.38 16.11 6.33
C LEU A 309 -26.76 17.59 6.42
N PHE A 310 -27.75 17.89 7.28
CA PHE A 310 -28.17 19.27 7.48
C PHE A 310 -27.05 20.11 8.13
N TYR A 311 -26.33 19.57 9.09
CA TYR A 311 -25.24 20.28 9.78
C TYR A 311 -24.01 20.50 8.87
N VAL A 312 -23.57 19.49 8.16
CA VAL A 312 -22.46 19.61 7.18
C VAL A 312 -22.86 20.56 6.05
N PHE A 313 -24.08 20.43 5.53
CA PHE A 313 -24.61 21.33 4.50
C PHE A 313 -24.70 22.77 5.01
N PHE A 314 -25.16 22.98 6.24
CA PHE A 314 -25.22 24.29 6.86
C PHE A 314 -23.82 24.87 7.11
N VAL A 315 -22.87 24.09 7.59
CA VAL A 315 -21.49 24.51 7.82
C VAL A 315 -20.77 24.74 6.49
N CYS A 316 -20.95 23.86 5.52
CA CYS A 316 -20.40 24.05 4.18
C CYS A 316 -21.06 25.23 3.46
N ASN A 317 -22.37 25.45 3.56
CA ASN A 317 -23.02 26.62 2.96
C ASN A 317 -22.61 27.93 3.62
N ASN A 318 -22.44 27.99 4.93
CA ASN A 318 -21.89 29.17 5.57
C ASN A 318 -20.41 29.42 5.22
N PHE A 319 -19.69 28.37 4.86
CA PHE A 319 -18.32 28.45 4.33
C PHE A 319 -18.33 28.72 2.82
N LEU A 320 -19.27 28.11 2.07
CA LEU A 320 -19.49 28.26 0.63
C LEU A 320 -20.06 29.65 0.25
N ILE A 321 -20.75 30.33 1.14
CA ILE A 321 -21.15 31.73 0.90
C ILE A 321 -19.92 32.64 0.77
N LEU A 322 -18.79 32.27 1.38
CA LEU A 322 -17.51 32.99 1.23
C LEU A 322 -16.67 32.50 0.02
N HIS A 323 -16.90 31.27 -0.49
CA HIS A 323 -16.14 30.66 -1.60
C HIS A 323 -17.01 29.83 -2.55
N ALA A 324 -18.22 30.26 -2.83
CA ALA A 324 -19.39 29.56 -3.37
C ALA A 324 -19.26 28.90 -4.78
N HIS A 325 -18.10 28.76 -5.38
CA HIS A 325 -17.95 28.28 -6.74
C HIS A 325 -17.09 27.02 -6.94
N GLN A 326 -16.60 26.35 -5.89
CA GLN A 326 -15.54 25.36 -6.07
C GLN A 326 -15.88 23.91 -5.71
N ILE A 327 -16.85 23.61 -4.85
CA ILE A 327 -17.16 22.18 -4.54
C ILE A 327 -18.10 21.63 -5.59
N CYS A 328 -17.59 20.82 -6.52
CA CYS A 328 -18.34 20.28 -7.66
C CYS A 328 -19.05 18.96 -7.35
N ASN A 329 -18.58 18.15 -6.40
CA ASN A 329 -19.17 16.83 -6.13
C ASN A 329 -19.22 16.53 -4.63
N PHE A 330 -20.40 16.30 -4.10
CA PHE A 330 -20.65 15.74 -2.78
C PHE A 330 -21.19 14.33 -2.95
N LYS A 331 -20.47 13.33 -2.46
CA LYS A 331 -20.90 11.95 -2.52
C LYS A 331 -21.03 11.39 -1.10
N PHE A 332 -22.23 10.95 -0.76
CA PHE A 332 -22.48 10.21 0.46
C PHE A 332 -22.79 8.76 0.09
N MET A 333 -22.13 7.83 0.76
CA MET A 333 -22.45 6.41 0.67
C MET A 333 -22.95 5.93 2.04
N ASP A 334 -24.14 5.35 2.04
CA ASP A 334 -24.75 4.69 3.19
C ASP A 334 -24.53 3.18 3.03
N PHE A 335 -23.90 2.56 4.00
CA PHE A 335 -23.81 1.11 4.07
C PHE A 335 -24.85 0.60 5.07
N SER A 336 -26.02 0.25 4.54
CA SER A 336 -27.05 -0.49 5.27
C SER A 336 -26.71 -1.97 5.37
#